data_4cf4a3566c8d5344c78f3bace1ebb9cf
#
_entry.id   4cf4a3566c8d5344c78f3bace1ebb9cf
#
_cell.length_a   1.000
_cell.length_b   1.000
_cell.length_c   1.000
_cell.angle_alpha   90.00
_cell.angle_beta   90.00
_cell.angle_gamma   90.00
#
_symmetry.space_group_name_H-M   'P 1'
#
loop_
_entity.id
_entity.type
_entity.pdbx_description
1 polymer ?
#
loop_
_entity_poly.entity_id
_entity_poly.type
_entity_poly.pdbx_seq_one_letter_code
_entity_poly.pdbx_strand_id
1 'polypeptide(L)'
;MDSHQENGDTHHDNGAKKQRLTPLISDDEICDEFSHHSKQISRINNGSFGCCPKSIIKAQQEWQLRFLEQPDDFYFNTLKTSILNSRTLIQSLVKADHTDEISLVDNATTAAAIVLQHFGWKFNEGIYGKGDVILMLHYAYGAVKKSMEAYVSRAGGHVIEVELPFPVNSNDEIVSAFRKALMRGKEGGRRVRLAVIDHITSMPCVLIPIKELVKICREEGVEQVFVDAAHAIGCTSVDMKEIGADLYTSNLHKWFFCPPSVAFLYSKKSSCELHHPVVSHEYGNGLATESAWIGNRDYSPQLVVPSVLQFTDRFEGGIEGIMKRNHEAVVEMGKMLADAWDTHLGCPPEMCTSMIMVGLPACLGISSDSDTLKLRKHLRENFKVEVPIYFRPPKDGEVGCITGYARISHQVYNRIEDYHVFRDAINKLVVMAVTHQLRGEFHTGEDGSGSHAGGDAHAIALRMSSDMFSTCSTKSATGGWDKIRTPGRRLEPDPV
;
A
#
# COMPACT_ATOMS: atom_id res chain seq x y z
N MET A 1 3.42 -76.40 -7.15
CA MET A 1 2.06 -76.24 -6.59
C MET A 1 2.21 -75.13 -5.57
N ASP A 2 2.27 -73.96 -6.00
CA ASP A 2 1.32 -72.89 -6.25
C ASP A 2 0.47 -72.58 -5.04
N SER A 3 0.70 -71.43 -4.42
CA SER A 3 -0.36 -70.51 -4.00
C SER A 3 0.23 -69.11 -3.73
N HIS A 4 -0.06 -68.20 -4.65
CA HIS A 4 0.07 -66.76 -4.52
C HIS A 4 -0.86 -66.26 -3.42
N GLN A 5 -0.36 -65.38 -2.54
CA GLN A 5 -1.17 -64.47 -1.72
C GLN A 5 -0.72 -63.04 -2.01
N GLU A 6 -1.60 -62.31 -2.67
CA GLU A 6 -1.54 -60.85 -2.82
C GLU A 6 -1.81 -60.15 -1.51
N ASN A 7 -0.88 -59.39 -1.00
CA ASN A 7 -1.09 -58.44 0.07
C ASN A 7 -1.34 -57.05 -0.50
N GLY A 8 -2.60 -56.62 -0.47
CA GLY A 8 -2.99 -55.26 -0.79
C GLY A 8 -2.56 -54.28 0.33
N ASP A 9 -1.61 -53.42 0.03
CA ASP A 9 -1.25 -52.28 0.86
C ASP A 9 -2.32 -51.18 0.72
N THR A 10 -3.21 -51.08 1.68
CA THR A 10 -4.07 -49.91 1.86
C THR A 10 -3.26 -48.81 2.55
N HIS A 11 -2.76 -47.84 1.79
CA HIS A 11 -2.27 -46.58 2.35
C HIS A 11 -3.42 -45.83 3.03
N HIS A 12 -3.50 -45.93 4.34
CA HIS A 12 -4.26 -45.02 5.17
C HIS A 12 -3.50 -43.66 5.21
N ASP A 13 -4.03 -42.71 4.47
CA ASP A 13 -3.68 -41.28 4.59
C ASP A 13 -4.16 -40.77 5.96
N ASN A 14 -3.29 -40.88 6.96
CA ASN A 14 -3.46 -40.30 8.29
C ASN A 14 -3.05 -38.81 8.20
N GLY A 15 -3.84 -37.99 7.54
CA GLY A 15 -3.82 -36.54 7.71
C GLY A 15 -4.18 -36.18 9.15
N ALA A 16 -3.19 -36.23 10.04
CA ALA A 16 -3.33 -35.77 11.43
C ALA A 16 -3.69 -34.28 11.41
N LYS A 17 -4.98 -33.96 11.56
CA LYS A 17 -5.44 -32.60 11.86
C LYS A 17 -4.71 -32.16 13.12
N LYS A 18 -3.68 -31.29 12.95
CA LYS A 18 -3.03 -30.60 14.07
C LYS A 18 -4.14 -29.96 14.89
N GLN A 19 -4.36 -30.46 16.10
CA GLN A 19 -5.34 -29.92 17.02
C GLN A 19 -4.93 -28.47 17.31
N ARG A 20 -5.74 -27.49 16.92
CA ARG A 20 -5.49 -26.08 17.22
C ARG A 20 -5.46 -25.90 18.73
N LEU A 21 -4.34 -25.46 19.27
CA LEU A 21 -4.15 -25.18 20.69
C LEU A 21 -4.90 -23.91 21.15
N THR A 22 -5.23 -23.01 20.23
CA THR A 22 -5.93 -21.76 20.50
C THR A 22 -7.31 -21.76 19.82
N PRO A 23 -8.38 -21.33 20.51
CA PRO A 23 -9.72 -21.22 19.91
C PRO A 23 -9.72 -20.13 18.82
N LEU A 24 -10.60 -20.32 17.83
CA LEU A 24 -10.84 -19.29 16.80
C LEU A 24 -11.39 -18.04 17.46
N ILE A 25 -11.00 -16.88 16.91
CA ILE A 25 -11.47 -15.58 17.37
C ILE A 25 -12.92 -15.34 16.91
N SER A 26 -13.76 -14.87 17.82
CA SER A 26 -15.13 -14.46 17.50
C SER A 26 -15.20 -13.00 17.02
N ASP A 27 -16.31 -12.62 16.39
CA ASP A 27 -16.52 -11.22 15.96
C ASP A 27 -16.56 -10.23 17.13
N ASP A 28 -17.09 -10.65 18.30
CA ASP A 28 -17.07 -9.84 19.51
C ASP A 28 -15.64 -9.62 20.03
N GLU A 29 -14.79 -10.65 19.99
CA GLU A 29 -13.40 -10.53 20.36
C GLU A 29 -12.63 -9.64 19.36
N ILE A 30 -12.92 -9.74 18.05
CA ILE A 30 -12.36 -8.80 17.04
C ILE A 30 -12.77 -7.37 17.38
N CYS A 31 -14.05 -7.14 17.70
CA CYS A 31 -14.52 -5.82 18.10
C CYS A 31 -13.81 -5.30 19.36
N ASP A 32 -13.52 -6.16 20.33
CA ASP A 32 -12.79 -5.77 21.55
C ASP A 32 -11.32 -5.47 21.24
N GLU A 33 -10.64 -6.29 20.45
CA GLU A 33 -9.24 -6.08 20.05
C GLU A 33 -8.99 -4.71 19.37
N PHE A 34 -9.99 -4.16 18.69
CA PHE A 34 -9.92 -2.87 18.01
C PHE A 34 -10.80 -1.77 18.64
N SER A 35 -11.30 -1.99 19.88
CA SER A 35 -12.21 -1.05 20.55
C SER A 35 -11.59 0.30 20.96
N HIS A 36 -10.26 0.44 20.86
CA HIS A 36 -9.55 1.71 21.01
C HIS A 36 -9.68 2.61 19.76
N HIS A 37 -10.15 2.09 18.63
CA HIS A 37 -10.45 2.91 17.47
C HIS A 37 -11.65 3.82 17.75
N SER A 38 -11.63 5.04 17.19
CA SER A 38 -12.76 5.95 17.31
C SER A 38 -14.01 5.38 16.66
N LYS A 39 -15.04 5.10 17.45
CA LYS A 39 -16.32 4.55 16.98
C LYS A 39 -17.10 5.49 16.05
N GLN A 40 -16.73 6.77 16.02
CA GLN A 40 -17.41 7.78 15.21
C GLN A 40 -16.84 7.93 13.81
N ILE A 41 -15.74 7.26 13.50
CA ILE A 41 -15.00 7.42 12.24
C ILE A 41 -15.08 6.12 11.46
N SER A 42 -15.65 6.17 10.25
CA SER A 42 -15.56 5.11 9.25
C SER A 42 -14.13 5.11 8.68
N ARG A 43 -13.30 4.23 9.22
CA ARG A 43 -11.89 4.12 8.88
C ARG A 43 -11.68 3.08 7.78
N ILE A 44 -11.80 3.52 6.52
CA ILE A 44 -11.56 2.69 5.34
C ILE A 44 -10.21 2.99 4.66
N ASN A 45 -9.24 3.50 5.46
CA ASN A 45 -7.87 3.79 5.05
C ASN A 45 -6.88 2.98 5.89
N ASN A 46 -6.90 1.66 5.78
CA ASN A 46 -6.02 0.77 6.55
C ASN A 46 -4.59 0.77 6.00
N GLY A 47 -4.42 0.96 4.69
CA GLY A 47 -3.13 0.90 4.02
C GLY A 47 -2.17 2.03 4.37
N SER A 48 -2.63 3.18 4.89
CA SER A 48 -1.72 4.29 5.22
C SER A 48 -0.92 4.01 6.49
N PHE A 49 -1.59 3.62 7.59
CA PHE A 49 -0.97 3.55 8.92
C PHE A 49 -1.16 2.19 9.60
N GLY A 50 -1.92 1.28 9.00
CA GLY A 50 -2.21 -0.02 9.59
C GLY A 50 -3.10 0.07 10.83
N CYS A 51 -3.12 -1.02 11.59
CA CYS A 51 -3.83 -1.15 12.85
C CYS A 51 -3.10 -2.17 13.75
N CYS A 52 -3.13 -1.95 15.03
CA CYS A 52 -2.52 -2.84 16.02
C CYS A 52 -3.59 -3.26 17.04
N PRO A 53 -3.87 -4.56 17.25
CA PRO A 53 -4.85 -5.02 18.22
C PRO A 53 -4.39 -4.79 19.65
N LYS A 54 -5.33 -4.67 20.59
CA LYS A 54 -5.04 -4.42 22.01
C LYS A 54 -4.12 -5.45 22.63
N SER A 55 -4.28 -6.72 22.29
CA SER A 55 -3.41 -7.79 22.79
C SER A 55 -1.95 -7.58 22.38
N ILE A 56 -1.70 -7.07 21.19
CA ILE A 56 -0.35 -6.75 20.71
C ILE A 56 0.18 -5.47 21.35
N ILE A 57 -0.67 -4.45 21.55
CA ILE A 57 -0.30 -3.24 22.31
C ILE A 57 0.14 -3.63 23.73
N LYS A 58 -0.60 -4.55 24.36
CA LYS A 58 -0.23 -5.06 25.70
C LYS A 58 1.11 -5.80 25.67
N ALA A 59 1.32 -6.69 24.72
CA ALA A 59 2.59 -7.39 24.56
C ALA A 59 3.77 -6.41 24.33
N GLN A 60 3.54 -5.32 23.56
CA GLN A 60 4.54 -4.26 23.41
C GLN A 60 4.86 -3.57 24.73
N GLN A 61 3.86 -3.23 25.53
CA GLN A 61 4.04 -2.60 26.84
C GLN A 61 4.80 -3.52 27.80
N GLU A 62 4.56 -4.82 27.77
CA GLU A 62 5.30 -5.81 28.58
C GLU A 62 6.80 -5.81 28.20
N TRP A 63 7.14 -5.73 26.92
CA TRP A 63 8.53 -5.59 26.47
C TRP A 63 9.18 -4.28 26.91
N GLN A 64 8.44 -3.16 26.85
CA GLN A 64 8.93 -1.86 27.33
C GLN A 64 9.20 -1.86 28.83
N LEU A 65 8.31 -2.45 29.63
CA LEU A 65 8.50 -2.58 31.08
C LEU A 65 9.71 -3.48 31.40
N ARG A 66 9.87 -4.63 30.72
CA ARG A 66 11.00 -5.52 30.91
C ARG A 66 12.33 -4.85 30.59
N PHE A 67 12.38 -4.01 29.58
CA PHE A 67 13.56 -3.20 29.31
C PHE A 67 13.89 -2.23 30.45
N LEU A 68 12.87 -1.53 30.95
CA LEU A 68 13.04 -0.51 32.01
C LEU A 68 13.35 -1.13 33.38
N GLU A 69 12.91 -2.37 33.62
CA GLU A 69 13.18 -3.09 34.87
C GLU A 69 14.65 -3.41 35.05
N GLN A 70 15.33 -3.89 34.00
CA GLN A 70 16.75 -4.23 34.03
C GLN A 70 17.40 -4.02 32.65
N PRO A 71 17.81 -2.79 32.30
CA PRO A 71 18.33 -2.45 30.99
C PRO A 71 19.56 -3.26 30.55
N ASP A 72 20.53 -3.48 31.48
CA ASP A 72 21.76 -4.20 31.17
C ASP A 72 21.46 -5.66 30.82
N ASP A 73 20.66 -6.36 31.62
CA ASP A 73 20.25 -7.74 31.33
C ASP A 73 19.45 -7.82 30.03
N PHE A 74 18.55 -6.83 29.80
CA PHE A 74 17.79 -6.78 28.58
C PHE A 74 18.70 -6.66 27.35
N TYR A 75 19.62 -5.72 27.32
CA TYR A 75 20.50 -5.51 26.18
C TYR A 75 21.45 -6.65 25.93
N PHE A 76 22.12 -7.14 26.98
CA PHE A 76 23.20 -8.13 26.82
C PHE A 76 22.71 -9.57 26.71
N ASN A 77 21.58 -9.91 27.31
CA ASN A 77 21.07 -11.28 27.37
C ASN A 77 19.78 -11.52 26.64
N THR A 78 18.88 -10.53 26.54
CA THR A 78 17.53 -10.70 26.03
C THR A 78 17.33 -10.19 24.59
N LEU A 79 17.79 -8.99 24.27
CA LEU A 79 17.49 -8.32 23.01
C LEU A 79 17.94 -9.12 21.79
N LYS A 80 19.22 -9.52 21.76
CA LYS A 80 19.81 -10.24 20.62
C LYS A 80 19.06 -11.53 20.28
N THR A 81 18.73 -12.31 21.30
CA THR A 81 18.00 -13.58 21.14
C THR A 81 16.55 -13.34 20.66
N SER A 82 15.89 -12.32 21.20
CA SER A 82 14.50 -11.98 20.84
C SER A 82 14.38 -11.40 19.43
N ILE A 83 15.34 -10.57 19.00
CA ILE A 83 15.44 -10.10 17.62
C ILE A 83 15.68 -11.27 16.66
N LEU A 84 16.60 -12.19 17.01
CA LEU A 84 16.86 -13.37 16.19
C LEU A 84 15.61 -14.25 16.05
N ASN A 85 14.83 -14.43 17.13
CA ASN A 85 13.56 -15.16 17.07
C ASN A 85 12.57 -14.48 16.08
N SER A 86 12.37 -13.18 16.17
CA SER A 86 11.51 -12.43 15.25
C SER A 86 11.99 -12.56 13.79
N ARG A 87 13.29 -12.47 13.54
CA ARG A 87 13.88 -12.66 12.20
C ARG A 87 13.64 -14.07 11.68
N THR A 88 13.79 -15.11 12.51
CA THR A 88 13.55 -16.51 12.14
C THR A 88 12.09 -16.76 11.75
N LEU A 89 11.16 -16.17 12.49
CA LEU A 89 9.73 -16.26 12.16
C LEU A 89 9.41 -15.57 10.83
N ILE A 90 9.97 -14.38 10.59
CA ILE A 90 9.78 -13.68 9.31
C ILE A 90 10.44 -14.44 8.17
N GLN A 91 11.66 -15.00 8.37
CA GLN A 91 12.34 -15.83 7.39
C GLN A 91 11.46 -17.02 6.95
N SER A 92 10.83 -17.69 7.90
CA SER A 92 9.89 -18.78 7.61
C SER A 92 8.63 -18.29 6.87
N LEU A 93 8.08 -17.12 7.28
CA LEU A 93 6.88 -16.53 6.67
C LEU A 93 7.09 -16.15 5.20
N VAL A 94 8.26 -15.63 4.85
CA VAL A 94 8.60 -15.20 3.49
C VAL A 94 9.40 -16.25 2.70
N LYS A 95 9.65 -17.41 3.30
CA LYS A 95 10.40 -18.53 2.72
C LYS A 95 11.81 -18.15 2.22
N ALA A 96 12.49 -17.27 2.96
CA ALA A 96 13.89 -16.97 2.70
C ALA A 96 14.79 -18.16 3.06
N ASP A 97 15.96 -18.29 2.44
CA ASP A 97 16.85 -19.43 2.65
C ASP A 97 17.55 -19.37 4.03
N HIS A 98 17.95 -18.17 4.43
CA HIS A 98 18.71 -17.96 5.66
C HIS A 98 18.13 -16.82 6.50
N THR A 99 18.18 -16.97 7.83
CA THR A 99 17.77 -15.91 8.77
C THR A 99 18.62 -14.64 8.62
N ASP A 100 19.87 -14.77 8.19
CA ASP A 100 20.77 -13.63 7.97
C ASP A 100 20.42 -12.79 6.75
N GLU A 101 19.51 -13.26 5.90
CA GLU A 101 18.94 -12.48 4.81
C GLU A 101 17.84 -11.52 5.29
N ILE A 102 17.37 -11.66 6.53
CA ILE A 102 16.32 -10.83 7.12
C ILE A 102 16.91 -9.84 8.11
N SER A 103 16.78 -8.56 7.83
CA SER A 103 17.10 -7.47 8.76
C SER A 103 15.81 -6.79 9.20
N LEU A 104 15.68 -6.49 10.51
CA LEU A 104 14.57 -5.70 11.02
C LEU A 104 14.94 -4.22 10.97
N VAL A 105 14.06 -3.42 10.38
CA VAL A 105 14.22 -1.97 10.22
C VAL A 105 12.92 -1.27 10.65
N ASP A 106 12.97 0.06 10.81
CA ASP A 106 11.82 0.81 11.32
C ASP A 106 10.61 0.79 10.38
N ASN A 107 10.87 0.90 9.07
CA ASN A 107 9.84 0.93 8.03
C ASN A 107 10.47 0.75 6.64
N ALA A 108 9.63 0.60 5.62
CA ALA A 108 10.07 0.45 4.23
C ALA A 108 10.84 1.68 3.72
N THR A 109 10.58 2.89 4.25
CA THR A 109 11.34 4.10 3.89
C THR A 109 12.80 3.98 4.37
N THR A 110 13.03 3.49 5.59
CA THR A 110 14.38 3.19 6.09
C THR A 110 15.05 2.11 5.24
N ALA A 111 14.33 1.04 4.89
CA ALA A 111 14.85 -0.01 4.02
C ALA A 111 15.25 0.53 2.63
N ALA A 112 14.39 1.34 2.01
CA ALA A 112 14.69 1.98 0.73
C ALA A 112 15.91 2.91 0.83
N ALA A 113 16.05 3.67 1.94
CA ALA A 113 17.20 4.52 2.16
C ALA A 113 18.51 3.72 2.27
N ILE A 114 18.51 2.58 3.00
CA ILE A 114 19.66 1.67 3.09
C ILE A 114 20.09 1.21 1.70
N VAL A 115 19.13 0.73 0.89
CA VAL A 115 19.40 0.23 -0.46
C VAL A 115 19.90 1.36 -1.36
N LEU A 116 19.18 2.45 -1.47
CA LEU A 116 19.50 3.52 -2.41
C LEU A 116 20.78 4.27 -2.04
N GLN A 117 21.11 4.39 -0.76
CA GLN A 117 22.37 4.94 -0.31
C GLN A 117 23.56 4.06 -0.73
N HIS A 118 23.45 2.74 -0.61
CA HIS A 118 24.46 1.81 -1.10
C HIS A 118 24.72 1.97 -2.61
N PHE A 119 23.66 2.10 -3.41
CA PHE A 119 23.82 2.38 -4.84
C PHE A 119 24.43 3.75 -5.11
N GLY A 120 24.06 4.77 -4.32
CA GLY A 120 24.68 6.10 -4.38
C GLY A 120 26.19 6.05 -4.10
N TRP A 121 26.63 5.26 -3.14
CA TRP A 121 28.06 5.05 -2.87
C TRP A 121 28.77 4.42 -4.07
N LYS A 122 28.20 3.38 -4.70
CA LYS A 122 28.79 2.76 -5.90
C LYS A 122 28.98 3.75 -7.05
N PHE A 123 28.09 4.73 -7.24
CA PHE A 123 28.28 5.81 -8.18
C PHE A 123 29.40 6.78 -7.76
N ASN A 124 29.44 7.18 -6.49
CA ASN A 124 30.46 8.08 -5.96
C ASN A 124 31.86 7.49 -5.99
N GLU A 125 32.00 6.17 -5.76
CA GLU A 125 33.26 5.44 -5.81
C GLU A 125 33.71 5.09 -7.24
N GLY A 126 32.88 5.39 -8.24
CA GLY A 126 33.19 5.11 -9.65
C GLY A 126 33.05 3.64 -10.04
N ILE A 127 32.46 2.79 -9.18
CA ILE A 127 32.11 1.40 -9.49
C ILE A 127 31.04 1.38 -10.59
N TYR A 128 30.09 2.30 -10.51
CA TYR A 128 29.11 2.55 -11.57
C TYR A 128 29.49 3.80 -12.37
N GLY A 129 29.29 3.72 -13.70
CA GLY A 129 29.54 4.83 -14.61
C GLY A 129 28.49 5.93 -14.46
N LYS A 130 28.93 7.18 -14.65
CA LYS A 130 27.99 8.30 -14.75
C LYS A 130 27.00 8.04 -15.90
N GLY A 131 25.71 8.14 -15.62
CA GLY A 131 24.66 7.85 -16.59
C GLY A 131 24.20 6.39 -16.62
N ASP A 132 24.84 5.46 -15.88
CA ASP A 132 24.22 4.16 -15.61
C ASP A 132 22.85 4.36 -14.98
N VAL A 133 21.92 3.43 -15.26
CA VAL A 133 20.50 3.64 -15.05
C VAL A 133 19.99 2.92 -13.82
N ILE A 134 19.10 3.58 -13.11
CA ILE A 134 18.16 2.94 -12.17
C ILE A 134 16.76 3.14 -12.70
N LEU A 135 16.01 2.04 -12.84
CA LEU A 135 14.58 2.07 -13.18
C LEU A 135 13.74 2.17 -11.91
N MET A 136 12.63 2.90 -11.97
CA MET A 136 11.66 3.02 -10.89
C MET A 136 10.26 3.16 -11.48
N LEU A 137 9.24 2.55 -10.84
CA LEU A 137 7.87 2.82 -11.26
C LEU A 137 7.49 4.28 -10.96
N HIS A 138 6.76 4.94 -11.87
CA HIS A 138 6.33 6.31 -11.62
C HIS A 138 5.32 6.41 -10.45
N TYR A 139 4.71 5.28 -10.04
CA TYR A 139 3.88 5.16 -8.84
C TYR A 139 4.67 4.90 -7.56
N ALA A 140 6.01 4.81 -7.63
CA ALA A 140 6.84 4.61 -6.45
C ALA A 140 6.51 5.66 -5.37
N TYR A 141 6.53 5.20 -4.14
CA TYR A 141 6.21 6.02 -2.99
C TYR A 141 7.06 7.29 -2.92
N GLY A 142 6.44 8.43 -2.54
CA GLY A 142 7.09 9.74 -2.57
C GLY A 142 8.44 9.80 -1.85
N ALA A 143 8.59 9.13 -0.69
CA ALA A 143 9.86 9.07 0.02
C ALA A 143 10.92 8.27 -0.74
N VAL A 144 10.54 7.21 -1.49
CA VAL A 144 11.47 6.46 -2.35
C VAL A 144 11.95 7.34 -3.50
N LYS A 145 11.05 8.10 -4.15
CA LYS A 145 11.41 9.09 -5.18
C LYS A 145 12.39 10.13 -4.63
N LYS A 146 12.15 10.67 -3.45
CA LYS A 146 13.06 11.62 -2.78
C LYS A 146 14.39 11.00 -2.39
N SER A 147 14.41 9.75 -1.94
CA SER A 147 15.65 9.02 -1.68
C SER A 147 16.44 8.76 -2.97
N MET A 148 15.75 8.47 -4.09
CA MET A 148 16.36 8.34 -5.40
C MET A 148 17.06 9.65 -5.85
N GLU A 149 16.38 10.78 -5.67
CA GLU A 149 16.94 12.10 -5.93
C GLU A 149 18.16 12.39 -5.04
N ALA A 150 18.04 12.14 -3.73
CA ALA A 150 19.04 12.46 -2.74
C ALA A 150 20.32 11.62 -2.85
N TYR A 151 20.18 10.33 -3.13
CA TYR A 151 21.32 9.40 -3.10
C TYR A 151 21.84 9.04 -4.48
N VAL A 152 20.95 8.79 -5.46
CA VAL A 152 21.33 8.27 -6.77
C VAL A 152 21.60 9.41 -7.77
N SER A 153 20.63 10.30 -7.98
CA SER A 153 20.77 11.36 -8.97
C SER A 153 21.92 12.32 -8.62
N ARG A 154 22.09 12.67 -7.34
CA ARG A 154 23.21 13.50 -6.88
C ARG A 154 24.58 12.84 -7.06
N ALA A 155 24.64 11.51 -7.03
CA ALA A 155 25.86 10.75 -7.29
C ALA A 155 26.14 10.53 -8.78
N GLY A 156 25.28 11.00 -9.68
CA GLY A 156 25.45 10.93 -11.13
C GLY A 156 24.77 9.72 -11.79
N GLY A 157 23.93 8.97 -11.06
CA GLY A 157 23.07 7.95 -11.63
C GLY A 157 21.91 8.56 -12.41
N HIS A 158 21.49 7.90 -13.48
CA HIS A 158 20.36 8.30 -14.31
C HIS A 158 19.11 7.52 -13.91
N VAL A 159 18.04 8.23 -13.49
CA VAL A 159 16.78 7.62 -13.08
C VAL A 159 15.79 7.65 -14.23
N ILE A 160 15.19 6.49 -14.56
CA ILE A 160 14.12 6.38 -15.55
C ILE A 160 12.86 5.92 -14.84
N GLU A 161 11.80 6.71 -14.92
CA GLU A 161 10.48 6.33 -14.46
C GLU A 161 9.77 5.47 -15.52
N VAL A 162 9.18 4.37 -15.08
CA VAL A 162 8.33 3.49 -15.86
C VAL A 162 6.91 4.00 -15.77
N GLU A 163 6.41 4.61 -16.82
CA GLU A 163 5.05 5.13 -16.89
C GLU A 163 4.05 3.97 -17.05
N LEU A 164 3.28 3.70 -16.00
CA LEU A 164 2.20 2.72 -16.03
C LEU A 164 0.87 3.39 -16.35
N PRO A 165 -0.04 2.72 -17.08
CA PRO A 165 -1.38 3.25 -17.31
C PRO A 165 -2.19 3.28 -16.01
N PHE A 166 -3.18 4.16 -15.95
CA PHE A 166 -4.24 4.12 -14.94
C PHE A 166 -5.53 4.73 -15.53
N PRO A 167 -6.69 4.09 -15.37
CA PRO A 167 -6.88 2.73 -14.84
C PRO A 167 -6.07 1.66 -15.55
N VAL A 168 -5.75 0.56 -14.86
CA VAL A 168 -5.00 -0.59 -15.39
C VAL A 168 -6.00 -1.70 -15.75
N ASN A 169 -5.90 -2.28 -16.95
CA ASN A 169 -6.82 -3.32 -17.40
C ASN A 169 -6.21 -4.73 -17.40
N SER A 170 -4.88 -4.84 -17.49
CA SER A 170 -4.20 -6.13 -17.49
C SER A 170 -2.74 -6.04 -17.05
N ASN A 171 -2.17 -7.19 -16.66
CA ASN A 171 -0.74 -7.31 -16.42
C ASN A 171 0.10 -7.04 -17.66
N ASP A 172 -0.41 -7.35 -18.86
CA ASP A 172 0.29 -7.14 -20.13
C ASP A 172 0.58 -5.65 -20.39
N GLU A 173 -0.33 -4.75 -19.96
CA GLU A 173 -0.09 -3.30 -20.04
C GLU A 173 1.11 -2.89 -19.19
N ILE A 174 1.22 -3.46 -17.96
CA ILE A 174 2.34 -3.22 -17.04
C ILE A 174 3.64 -3.75 -17.63
N VAL A 175 3.64 -4.99 -18.09
CA VAL A 175 4.78 -5.67 -18.69
C VAL A 175 5.28 -4.91 -19.92
N SER A 176 4.36 -4.49 -20.80
CA SER A 176 4.70 -3.73 -22.01
C SER A 176 5.36 -2.39 -21.67
N ALA A 177 4.81 -1.64 -20.70
CA ALA A 177 5.37 -0.37 -20.24
C ALA A 177 6.77 -0.58 -19.62
N PHE A 178 6.95 -1.64 -18.83
CA PHE A 178 8.22 -1.96 -18.20
C PHE A 178 9.31 -2.31 -19.22
N ARG A 179 9.00 -3.15 -20.23
CA ARG A 179 9.93 -3.48 -21.33
C ARG A 179 10.35 -2.25 -22.14
N LYS A 180 9.40 -1.34 -22.45
CA LYS A 180 9.70 -0.09 -23.13
C LYS A 180 10.69 0.79 -22.32
N ALA A 181 10.49 0.88 -21.01
CA ALA A 181 11.40 1.64 -20.14
C ALA A 181 12.79 0.98 -20.04
N LEU A 182 12.88 -0.35 -19.99
CA LEU A 182 14.15 -1.08 -20.02
C LEU A 182 14.91 -0.80 -21.33
N MET A 183 14.25 -0.80 -22.48
CA MET A 183 14.89 -0.47 -23.76
C MET A 183 15.45 0.95 -23.75
N ARG A 184 14.66 1.94 -23.31
CA ARG A 184 15.17 3.33 -23.14
C ARG A 184 16.35 3.38 -22.16
N GLY A 185 16.34 2.57 -21.10
CA GLY A 185 17.43 2.51 -20.12
C GLY A 185 18.76 2.04 -20.71
N LYS A 186 18.73 1.25 -21.76
CA LYS A 186 19.91 0.69 -22.42
C LYS A 186 20.42 1.52 -23.63
N GLU A 187 19.67 2.54 -24.04
CA GLU A 187 20.08 3.41 -25.15
C GLU A 187 21.47 4.02 -24.91
N GLY A 188 22.27 4.12 -25.94
CA GLY A 188 23.63 4.63 -25.84
C GLY A 188 24.62 3.72 -25.10
N GLY A 189 24.30 2.44 -24.93
CA GLY A 189 25.16 1.46 -24.26
C GLY A 189 25.17 1.56 -22.73
N ARG A 190 24.21 2.25 -22.14
CA ARG A 190 24.06 2.37 -20.69
C ARG A 190 23.70 1.02 -20.06
N ARG A 191 24.04 0.85 -18.79
CA ARG A 191 23.71 -0.35 -18.02
C ARG A 191 22.62 -0.02 -17.01
N VAL A 192 21.64 -0.92 -16.87
CA VAL A 192 20.62 -0.83 -15.82
C VAL A 192 21.16 -1.55 -14.59
N ARG A 193 21.47 -0.79 -13.54
CA ARG A 193 22.10 -1.28 -12.32
C ARG A 193 21.09 -1.77 -11.29
N LEU A 194 19.92 -1.14 -11.24
CA LEU A 194 18.86 -1.48 -10.30
C LEU A 194 17.52 -1.24 -10.96
N ALA A 195 16.58 -2.16 -10.73
CA ALA A 195 15.16 -1.93 -10.92
C ALA A 195 14.47 -1.86 -9.55
N VAL A 196 13.79 -0.75 -9.26
CA VAL A 196 12.96 -0.57 -8.07
C VAL A 196 11.51 -0.75 -8.48
N ILE A 197 10.88 -1.81 -7.96
CA ILE A 197 9.55 -2.26 -8.37
C ILE A 197 8.65 -2.36 -7.15
N ASP A 198 7.51 -1.66 -7.15
CA ASP A 198 6.51 -1.85 -6.10
C ASP A 198 5.82 -3.20 -6.27
N HIS A 199 5.59 -3.95 -5.18
CA HIS A 199 4.77 -5.17 -5.23
C HIS A 199 3.28 -4.85 -5.25
N ILE A 200 2.87 -3.92 -4.39
CA ILE A 200 1.55 -3.31 -4.36
C ILE A 200 1.77 -1.81 -4.28
N THR A 201 1.40 -1.09 -5.32
CA THR A 201 1.57 0.36 -5.33
C THR A 201 0.71 1.03 -4.26
N SER A 202 1.19 2.12 -3.67
CA SER A 202 0.44 2.83 -2.64
C SER A 202 -0.78 3.56 -3.23
N MET A 203 -0.55 4.27 -4.32
CA MET A 203 -1.55 5.00 -5.10
C MET A 203 -1.11 5.02 -6.57
N PRO A 204 -1.89 4.46 -7.47
CA PRO A 204 -3.06 3.61 -7.29
C PRO A 204 -2.68 2.23 -6.72
N CYS A 205 -3.55 1.58 -5.97
CA CYS A 205 -3.24 0.33 -5.24
C CYS A 205 -3.32 -0.92 -6.14
N VAL A 206 -2.43 -1.03 -7.10
CA VAL A 206 -2.36 -2.13 -8.07
C VAL A 206 -1.36 -3.19 -7.59
N LEU A 207 -1.76 -4.46 -7.65
CA LEU A 207 -0.88 -5.61 -7.49
C LEU A 207 -0.04 -5.78 -8.76
N ILE A 208 1.24 -5.57 -8.65
CA ILE A 208 2.19 -5.64 -9.77
C ILE A 208 2.65 -7.08 -9.99
N PRO A 209 2.76 -7.58 -11.24
CA PRO A 209 3.21 -8.94 -11.55
C PRO A 209 4.73 -9.09 -11.35
N ILE A 210 5.20 -8.94 -10.09
CA ILE A 210 6.64 -8.82 -9.77
C ILE A 210 7.46 -10.03 -10.19
N LYS A 211 6.91 -11.26 -10.13
CA LYS A 211 7.63 -12.47 -10.57
C LYS A 211 8.02 -12.37 -12.05
N GLU A 212 7.09 -11.89 -12.87
CA GLU A 212 7.32 -11.69 -14.29
C GLU A 212 8.30 -10.54 -14.54
N LEU A 213 8.13 -9.41 -13.86
CA LEU A 213 9.04 -8.27 -14.02
C LEU A 213 10.46 -8.58 -13.55
N VAL A 214 10.62 -9.35 -12.45
CA VAL A 214 11.95 -9.83 -12.02
C VAL A 214 12.58 -10.74 -13.05
N LYS A 215 11.80 -11.68 -13.62
CA LYS A 215 12.27 -12.54 -14.71
C LYS A 215 12.74 -11.72 -15.92
N ILE A 216 11.96 -10.73 -16.34
CA ILE A 216 12.34 -9.80 -17.41
C ILE A 216 13.64 -9.06 -17.07
N CYS A 217 13.80 -8.58 -15.84
CA CYS A 217 15.04 -7.94 -15.39
C CYS A 217 16.26 -8.87 -15.56
N ARG A 218 16.13 -10.16 -15.23
CA ARG A 218 17.21 -11.14 -15.40
C ARG A 218 17.53 -11.38 -16.88
N GLU A 219 16.50 -11.60 -17.71
CA GLU A 219 16.65 -11.79 -19.16
C GLU A 219 17.33 -10.60 -19.83
N GLU A 220 17.02 -9.39 -19.35
CA GLU A 220 17.52 -8.14 -19.89
C GLU A 220 18.83 -7.66 -19.25
N GLY A 221 19.43 -8.43 -18.33
CA GLY A 221 20.71 -8.15 -17.71
C GLY A 221 20.70 -6.97 -16.74
N VAL A 222 19.58 -6.70 -16.09
CA VAL A 222 19.53 -5.78 -14.94
C VAL A 222 20.33 -6.39 -13.80
N GLU A 223 21.26 -5.61 -13.22
CA GLU A 223 22.21 -6.12 -12.24
C GLU A 223 21.53 -6.57 -10.96
N GLN A 224 20.64 -5.75 -10.40
CA GLN A 224 19.88 -6.07 -9.19
C GLN A 224 18.43 -5.60 -9.27
N VAL A 225 17.56 -6.25 -8.49
CA VAL A 225 16.14 -5.90 -8.35
C VAL A 225 15.82 -5.69 -6.88
N PHE A 226 15.32 -4.50 -6.56
CA PHE A 226 14.74 -4.16 -5.26
C PHE A 226 13.21 -4.07 -5.38
N VAL A 227 12.51 -4.85 -4.58
CA VAL A 227 11.05 -4.81 -4.52
C VAL A 227 10.63 -4.03 -3.28
N ASP A 228 10.02 -2.86 -3.50
CA ASP A 228 9.28 -2.15 -2.44
C ASP A 228 7.90 -2.79 -2.28
N ALA A 229 7.78 -3.59 -1.26
CA ALA A 229 6.59 -4.32 -0.93
C ALA A 229 5.95 -3.83 0.38
N ALA A 230 5.99 -2.52 0.60
CA ALA A 230 5.49 -1.89 1.83
C ALA A 230 4.09 -2.34 2.24
N HIS A 231 3.28 -2.81 1.29
CA HIS A 231 1.91 -3.28 1.50
C HIS A 231 1.73 -4.80 1.41
N ALA A 232 2.77 -5.60 1.17
CA ALA A 232 2.60 -6.99 0.77
C ALA A 232 2.28 -7.96 1.92
N ILE A 233 3.07 -7.94 3.01
CA ILE A 233 2.83 -8.84 4.15
C ILE A 233 1.45 -8.58 4.75
N GLY A 234 0.62 -9.62 4.81
CA GLY A 234 -0.77 -9.54 5.25
C GLY A 234 -1.78 -9.14 4.16
N CYS A 235 -1.31 -8.85 2.92
CA CYS A 235 -2.16 -8.58 1.76
C CYS A 235 -2.03 -9.60 0.65
N THR A 236 -0.84 -10.16 0.47
CA THR A 236 -0.55 -11.18 -0.54
C THR A 236 0.50 -12.15 -0.04
N SER A 237 0.52 -13.34 -0.61
CA SER A 237 1.53 -14.35 -0.29
C SER A 237 2.91 -13.90 -0.78
N VAL A 238 3.92 -14.04 0.07
CA VAL A 238 5.30 -13.68 -0.24
C VAL A 238 6.17 -14.92 -0.17
N ASP A 239 6.81 -15.25 -1.30
CA ASP A 239 7.75 -16.35 -1.43
C ASP A 239 9.02 -15.84 -2.11
N MET A 240 10.10 -15.66 -1.33
CA MET A 240 11.35 -15.09 -1.85
C MET A 240 12.00 -15.96 -2.92
N LYS A 241 11.80 -17.29 -2.85
CA LYS A 241 12.35 -18.23 -3.83
C LYS A 241 11.67 -18.09 -5.19
N GLU A 242 10.35 -17.92 -5.17
CA GLU A 242 9.55 -17.74 -6.40
C GLU A 242 9.68 -16.33 -6.98
N ILE A 243 9.77 -15.30 -6.12
CA ILE A 243 9.91 -13.91 -6.56
C ILE A 243 11.28 -13.70 -7.20
N GLY A 244 12.35 -14.25 -6.61
CA GLY A 244 13.71 -14.19 -7.16
C GLY A 244 14.37 -12.81 -7.14
N ALA A 245 13.83 -11.85 -6.37
CA ALA A 245 14.42 -10.52 -6.18
C ALA A 245 15.71 -10.60 -5.34
N ASP A 246 16.61 -9.62 -5.52
CA ASP A 246 17.82 -9.50 -4.70
C ASP A 246 17.54 -8.85 -3.36
N LEU A 247 16.64 -7.87 -3.36
CA LEU A 247 16.25 -7.05 -2.23
C LEU A 247 14.74 -6.93 -2.17
N TYR A 248 14.18 -7.00 -0.96
CA TYR A 248 12.73 -6.92 -0.76
C TYR A 248 12.41 -6.36 0.62
N THR A 249 11.49 -5.40 0.70
CA THR A 249 11.07 -4.86 2.00
C THR A 249 9.56 -4.87 2.14
N SER A 250 9.07 -5.12 3.36
CA SER A 250 7.64 -4.96 3.67
C SER A 250 7.42 -4.42 5.08
N ASN A 251 6.42 -3.56 5.23
CA ASN A 251 6.01 -3.05 6.54
C ASN A 251 5.20 -4.10 7.31
N LEU A 252 5.59 -4.40 8.53
CA LEU A 252 4.83 -5.28 9.42
C LEU A 252 3.70 -4.53 10.13
N HIS A 253 3.80 -3.20 10.25
CA HIS A 253 2.79 -2.38 10.93
C HIS A 253 1.56 -2.03 10.08
N LYS A 254 1.59 -2.24 8.75
CA LYS A 254 0.42 -1.91 7.89
C LYS A 254 -0.65 -3.00 7.93
N TRP A 255 -0.31 -4.21 7.49
CA TRP A 255 -1.27 -5.28 7.28
C TRP A 255 -1.02 -6.51 8.14
N PHE A 256 0.13 -6.56 8.81
CA PHE A 256 0.54 -7.65 9.67
C PHE A 256 0.37 -7.35 11.17
N PHE A 257 -0.46 -6.37 11.53
CA PHE A 257 -0.87 -6.03 12.90
C PHE A 257 0.21 -5.65 13.90
N CYS A 258 1.45 -5.49 13.49
CA CYS A 258 2.49 -4.95 14.37
C CYS A 258 2.22 -3.49 14.72
N PRO A 259 2.72 -3.00 15.86
CA PRO A 259 2.73 -1.57 16.16
C PRO A 259 3.64 -0.82 15.17
N PRO A 260 3.54 0.52 15.06
CA PRO A 260 4.43 1.32 14.23
C PRO A 260 5.91 1.06 14.50
N SER A 261 6.76 1.38 13.52
CA SER A 261 8.22 1.28 13.59
C SER A 261 8.77 -0.14 13.51
N VAL A 262 8.16 -0.98 12.68
CA VAL A 262 8.73 -2.28 12.31
C VAL A 262 8.44 -2.67 10.87
N ALA A 263 9.49 -3.05 10.15
CA ALA A 263 9.50 -3.64 8.82
C ALA A 263 10.66 -4.64 8.74
N PHE A 264 10.71 -5.41 7.66
CA PHE A 264 11.92 -6.18 7.35
C PHE A 264 12.51 -5.75 6.01
N LEU A 265 13.82 -5.89 5.89
CA LEU A 265 14.55 -5.84 4.65
C LEU A 265 15.19 -7.21 4.43
N TYR A 266 14.74 -7.88 3.36
CA TYR A 266 15.40 -9.08 2.83
C TYR A 266 16.53 -8.65 1.90
N SER A 267 17.69 -9.22 2.09
CA SER A 267 18.85 -9.05 1.22
C SER A 267 19.44 -10.43 0.92
N LYS A 268 19.35 -10.86 -0.33
CA LYS A 268 19.89 -12.15 -0.75
C LYS A 268 21.39 -12.19 -0.46
N LYS A 269 21.84 -13.21 0.24
CA LYS A 269 23.21 -13.32 0.77
C LYS A 269 24.31 -13.17 -0.29
N SER A 270 24.02 -13.50 -1.54
CA SER A 270 24.97 -13.43 -2.66
C SER A 270 24.93 -12.09 -3.43
N SER A 271 24.02 -11.17 -3.09
CA SER A 271 23.71 -10.06 -4.00
C SER A 271 24.44 -8.76 -3.70
N CYS A 272 24.55 -8.35 -2.44
CA CYS A 272 25.28 -7.14 -2.08
C CYS A 272 25.61 -7.09 -0.59
N GLU A 273 26.69 -6.38 -0.29
CA GLU A 273 27.06 -6.03 1.08
C GLU A 273 26.42 -4.68 1.41
N LEU A 274 25.30 -4.74 2.11
CA LEU A 274 24.58 -3.55 2.60
C LEU A 274 25.04 -3.23 4.03
N HIS A 275 25.12 -1.93 4.30
CA HIS A 275 25.38 -1.44 5.65
C HIS A 275 24.26 -0.53 6.13
N HIS A 276 23.98 -0.58 7.44
CA HIS A 276 23.03 0.34 8.05
C HIS A 276 23.64 1.76 8.09
N PRO A 277 22.89 2.80 7.65
CA PRO A 277 23.40 4.17 7.60
C PRO A 277 23.75 4.75 8.99
N VAL A 278 23.09 4.27 10.04
CA VAL A 278 23.52 4.54 11.42
C VAL A 278 24.53 3.48 11.81
N VAL A 279 25.80 3.88 11.87
CA VAL A 279 26.90 3.00 12.21
C VAL A 279 26.81 2.62 13.69
N SER A 280 26.76 1.32 13.97
CA SER A 280 26.74 0.75 15.32
C SER A 280 28.04 0.01 15.65
N HIS A 281 28.14 -0.53 16.86
CA HIS A 281 29.26 -1.40 17.27
C HIS A 281 29.37 -2.66 16.41
N GLU A 282 28.29 -3.05 15.73
CA GLU A 282 28.22 -4.26 14.89
C GLU A 282 28.58 -3.98 13.42
N TYR A 283 29.08 -2.79 13.08
CA TYR A 283 29.47 -2.45 11.70
C TYR A 283 30.44 -3.47 11.12
N GLY A 284 30.16 -3.95 9.90
CA GLY A 284 30.95 -4.98 9.23
C GLY A 284 30.55 -6.42 9.56
N ASN A 285 29.58 -6.65 10.48
CA ASN A 285 29.07 -7.98 10.82
C ASN A 285 27.81 -8.37 10.00
N GLY A 286 27.52 -7.62 8.93
CA GLY A 286 26.38 -7.79 8.04
C GLY A 286 25.14 -7.06 8.52
N LEU A 287 24.31 -6.60 7.56
CA LEU A 287 23.17 -5.72 7.81
C LEU A 287 22.20 -6.25 8.87
N ALA A 288 21.98 -7.56 8.90
CA ALA A 288 21.07 -8.20 9.84
C ALA A 288 21.52 -8.06 11.30
N THR A 289 22.83 -8.05 11.53
CA THR A 289 23.45 -7.84 12.84
C THR A 289 23.56 -6.36 13.16
N GLU A 290 23.99 -5.55 12.18
CA GLU A 290 24.06 -4.09 12.32
C GLU A 290 22.73 -3.47 12.70
N SER A 291 21.62 -3.95 12.11
CA SER A 291 20.26 -3.46 12.36
C SER A 291 19.70 -3.92 13.71
N ALA A 292 20.25 -4.99 14.30
CA ALA A 292 19.74 -5.54 15.56
C ALA A 292 20.02 -4.64 16.77
N TRP A 293 21.09 -3.83 16.71
CA TRP A 293 21.39 -2.84 17.74
C TRP A 293 22.04 -1.59 17.14
N ILE A 294 21.24 -0.55 16.99
CA ILE A 294 21.63 0.76 16.43
C ILE A 294 21.58 1.89 17.47
N GLY A 295 21.84 1.57 18.73
CA GLY A 295 21.80 2.50 19.86
C GLY A 295 20.64 2.22 20.82
N ASN A 296 20.54 3.05 21.86
CA ASN A 296 19.48 2.95 22.85
C ASN A 296 18.16 3.52 22.26
N ARG A 297 17.21 2.65 21.98
CA ARG A 297 15.89 2.97 21.40
C ARG A 297 14.84 1.97 21.85
N ASP A 298 13.59 2.23 21.54
CA ASP A 298 12.51 1.26 21.73
C ASP A 298 12.58 0.16 20.65
N TYR A 299 12.93 -1.05 21.06
CA TYR A 299 12.92 -2.24 20.21
C TYR A 299 11.64 -3.06 20.31
N SER A 300 10.74 -2.70 21.22
CA SER A 300 9.52 -3.48 21.49
C SER A 300 8.65 -3.75 20.23
N PRO A 301 8.54 -2.85 19.21
CA PRO A 301 7.82 -3.16 18.00
C PRO A 301 8.36 -4.37 17.23
N GLN A 302 9.68 -4.60 17.31
CA GLN A 302 10.33 -5.73 16.64
C GLN A 302 10.16 -7.03 17.42
N LEU A 303 9.94 -6.95 18.74
CA LEU A 303 9.88 -8.09 19.65
C LEU A 303 8.48 -8.72 19.74
N VAL A 304 7.43 -8.04 19.25
CA VAL A 304 6.03 -8.54 19.28
C VAL A 304 5.68 -9.44 18.11
N VAL A 305 6.56 -9.65 17.14
CA VAL A 305 6.32 -10.51 15.97
C VAL A 305 5.78 -11.91 16.36
N PRO A 306 6.31 -12.59 17.37
CA PRO A 306 5.75 -13.87 17.83
C PRO A 306 4.29 -13.75 18.30
N SER A 307 3.96 -12.69 19.03
CA SER A 307 2.59 -12.44 19.50
C SER A 307 1.62 -12.14 18.35
N VAL A 308 2.09 -11.45 17.31
CA VAL A 308 1.31 -11.18 16.09
C VAL A 308 0.98 -12.46 15.34
N LEU A 309 1.92 -13.39 15.21
CA LEU A 309 1.64 -14.70 14.60
C LEU A 309 0.61 -15.48 15.41
N GLN A 310 0.75 -15.49 16.74
CA GLN A 310 -0.26 -16.12 17.61
C GLN A 310 -1.65 -15.49 17.46
N PHE A 311 -1.72 -14.16 17.30
CA PHE A 311 -2.97 -13.45 17.04
C PHE A 311 -3.57 -13.85 15.68
N THR A 312 -2.77 -13.84 14.61
CA THR A 312 -3.25 -14.20 13.27
C THR A 312 -3.67 -15.65 13.16
N ASP A 313 -3.03 -16.57 13.90
CA ASP A 313 -3.39 -17.98 13.95
C ASP A 313 -4.76 -18.26 14.60
N ARG A 314 -5.34 -17.28 15.32
CA ARG A 314 -6.69 -17.36 15.85
C ARG A 314 -7.77 -17.19 14.77
N PHE A 315 -7.44 -16.68 13.60
CA PHE A 315 -8.38 -16.57 12.48
C PHE A 315 -8.46 -17.89 11.70
N GLU A 316 -9.62 -18.18 11.13
CA GLU A 316 -9.77 -19.31 10.23
C GLU A 316 -8.84 -19.15 9.01
N GLY A 317 -8.00 -20.16 8.76
CA GLY A 317 -6.98 -20.09 7.72
C GLY A 317 -5.76 -19.20 8.06
N GLY A 318 -5.68 -18.65 9.30
CA GLY A 318 -4.56 -17.80 9.71
C GLY A 318 -4.45 -16.52 8.88
N ILE A 319 -3.23 -16.08 8.62
CA ILE A 319 -2.97 -14.87 7.82
C ILE A 319 -3.52 -14.97 6.39
N GLU A 320 -3.49 -16.16 5.78
CA GLU A 320 -4.04 -16.39 4.44
C GLU A 320 -5.56 -16.24 4.43
N GLY A 321 -6.23 -16.71 5.48
CA GLY A 321 -7.68 -16.51 5.67
C GLY A 321 -8.03 -15.03 5.82
N ILE A 322 -7.23 -14.27 6.56
CA ILE A 322 -7.38 -12.81 6.68
C ILE A 322 -7.21 -12.12 5.31
N MET A 323 -6.18 -12.47 4.55
CA MET A 323 -5.93 -11.91 3.21
C MET A 323 -7.12 -12.16 2.27
N LYS A 324 -7.63 -13.39 2.25
CA LYS A 324 -8.79 -13.77 1.43
C LYS A 324 -10.03 -12.98 1.83
N ARG A 325 -10.38 -12.96 3.13
CA ARG A 325 -11.51 -12.18 3.67
C ARG A 325 -11.43 -10.70 3.28
N ASN A 326 -10.27 -10.09 3.48
CA ASN A 326 -10.07 -8.67 3.19
C ASN A 326 -10.19 -8.36 1.69
N HIS A 327 -9.65 -9.23 0.84
CA HIS A 327 -9.76 -9.09 -0.61
C HIS A 327 -11.21 -9.20 -1.09
N GLU A 328 -11.93 -10.25 -0.69
CA GLU A 328 -13.32 -10.47 -1.07
C GLU A 328 -14.20 -9.29 -0.64
N ALA A 329 -14.05 -8.84 0.60
CA ALA A 329 -14.82 -7.73 1.14
C ALA A 329 -14.51 -6.40 0.44
N VAL A 330 -13.24 -6.06 0.18
CA VAL A 330 -12.91 -4.78 -0.49
C VAL A 330 -13.38 -4.76 -1.93
N VAL A 331 -13.35 -5.89 -2.63
CA VAL A 331 -13.87 -6.01 -4.01
C VAL A 331 -15.39 -5.83 -4.03
N GLU A 332 -16.11 -6.49 -3.11
CA GLU A 332 -17.56 -6.34 -2.97
C GLU A 332 -17.95 -4.90 -2.68
N MET A 333 -17.31 -4.27 -1.69
CA MET A 333 -17.57 -2.87 -1.34
C MET A 333 -17.17 -1.91 -2.46
N GLY A 334 -16.08 -2.19 -3.17
CA GLY A 334 -15.67 -1.40 -4.33
C GLY A 334 -16.71 -1.43 -5.46
N LYS A 335 -17.25 -2.60 -5.78
CA LYS A 335 -18.33 -2.76 -6.75
C LYS A 335 -19.61 -2.03 -6.31
N MET A 336 -20.03 -2.21 -5.06
CA MET A 336 -21.20 -1.52 -4.50
C MET A 336 -21.08 0.01 -4.62
N LEU A 337 -19.91 0.56 -4.36
CA LEU A 337 -19.66 2.01 -4.49
C LEU A 337 -19.65 2.45 -5.97
N ALA A 338 -18.98 1.70 -6.83
CA ALA A 338 -18.92 1.99 -8.27
C ALA A 338 -20.32 1.98 -8.90
N ASP A 339 -21.13 0.96 -8.57
CA ASP A 339 -22.52 0.86 -9.03
C ASP A 339 -23.38 2.01 -8.50
N ALA A 340 -23.21 2.39 -7.22
CA ALA A 340 -23.97 3.49 -6.61
C ALA A 340 -23.66 4.86 -7.22
N TRP A 341 -22.51 5.03 -7.86
CA TRP A 341 -22.03 6.29 -8.43
C TRP A 341 -21.96 6.29 -9.97
N ASP A 342 -22.34 5.20 -10.61
CA ASP A 342 -22.18 4.99 -12.07
C ASP A 342 -20.73 5.25 -12.52
N THR A 343 -19.79 4.59 -11.82
CA THR A 343 -18.35 4.71 -12.06
C THR A 343 -17.72 3.33 -12.24
N HIS A 344 -16.40 3.24 -12.15
CA HIS A 344 -15.69 1.97 -12.31
C HIS A 344 -14.54 1.83 -11.30
N LEU A 345 -14.01 0.62 -11.19
CA LEU A 345 -12.83 0.31 -10.41
C LEU A 345 -11.56 0.74 -11.16
N GLY A 346 -10.49 1.03 -10.44
CA GLY A 346 -9.20 1.43 -11.01
C GLY A 346 -8.40 0.28 -11.65
N CYS A 347 -8.76 -0.96 -11.34
CA CYS A 347 -8.19 -2.18 -11.92
C CYS A 347 -9.16 -3.35 -11.78
N PRO A 348 -8.98 -4.45 -12.54
CA PRO A 348 -9.69 -5.71 -12.32
C PRO A 348 -9.52 -6.23 -10.90
N PRO A 349 -10.50 -6.94 -10.33
CA PRO A 349 -10.45 -7.47 -8.96
C PRO A 349 -9.20 -8.32 -8.65
N GLU A 350 -8.72 -9.11 -9.62
CA GLU A 350 -7.52 -9.94 -9.49
C GLU A 350 -6.20 -9.14 -9.42
N MET A 351 -6.25 -7.86 -9.78
CA MET A 351 -5.12 -6.94 -9.71
C MET A 351 -5.14 -6.04 -8.47
N CYS A 352 -5.98 -6.34 -7.50
CA CYS A 352 -5.97 -5.69 -6.19
C CYS A 352 -5.78 -6.70 -5.05
N THR A 353 -5.60 -6.20 -3.82
CA THR A 353 -5.44 -7.04 -2.62
C THR A 353 -6.49 -6.63 -1.58
N SER A 354 -6.07 -6.06 -0.45
CA SER A 354 -6.97 -5.51 0.58
C SER A 354 -7.31 -4.03 0.37
N MET A 355 -6.92 -3.48 -0.79
CA MET A 355 -7.20 -2.11 -1.23
C MET A 355 -7.64 -2.11 -2.68
N ILE A 356 -8.58 -1.20 -3.03
CA ILE A 356 -9.00 -0.99 -4.41
C ILE A 356 -9.32 0.49 -4.64
N MET A 357 -9.08 0.96 -5.87
CA MET A 357 -9.47 2.31 -6.31
C MET A 357 -10.87 2.28 -6.87
N VAL A 358 -11.71 3.20 -6.43
CA VAL A 358 -13.07 3.41 -6.95
C VAL A 358 -13.18 4.81 -7.53
N GLY A 359 -13.64 4.93 -8.77
CA GLY A 359 -13.87 6.21 -9.42
C GLY A 359 -14.92 7.03 -8.68
N LEU A 360 -14.68 8.32 -8.55
CA LEU A 360 -15.64 9.28 -7.99
C LEU A 360 -16.43 9.95 -9.11
N PRO A 361 -17.70 10.34 -8.85
CA PRO A 361 -18.51 11.04 -9.85
C PRO A 361 -17.79 12.27 -10.44
N ALA A 362 -17.74 12.36 -11.77
CA ALA A 362 -17.03 13.44 -12.47
C ALA A 362 -17.57 14.84 -12.13
N CYS A 363 -18.87 14.94 -11.77
CA CYS A 363 -19.51 16.20 -11.34
C CYS A 363 -18.94 16.79 -10.04
N LEU A 364 -18.12 16.04 -9.27
CA LEU A 364 -17.38 16.58 -8.13
C LEU A 364 -16.23 17.50 -8.56
N GLY A 365 -15.86 17.55 -9.84
CA GLY A 365 -14.94 18.51 -10.42
C GLY A 365 -13.52 18.43 -9.88
N ILE A 366 -13.03 17.24 -9.55
CA ILE A 366 -11.65 17.04 -9.05
C ILE A 366 -10.68 17.29 -10.20
N SER A 367 -9.85 18.34 -10.09
CA SER A 367 -8.96 18.80 -11.16
C SER A 367 -7.50 18.90 -10.76
N SER A 368 -7.18 18.63 -9.48
CA SER A 368 -5.84 18.75 -8.93
C SER A 368 -5.65 17.94 -7.65
N ASP A 369 -4.39 17.71 -7.26
CA ASP A 369 -4.06 17.14 -5.94
C ASP A 369 -4.59 18.02 -4.79
N SER A 370 -4.64 19.35 -4.96
CA SER A 370 -5.23 20.25 -3.97
C SER A 370 -6.72 19.95 -3.74
N ASP A 371 -7.46 19.59 -4.78
CA ASP A 371 -8.90 19.28 -4.65
C ASP A 371 -9.09 17.93 -3.95
N THR A 372 -8.20 16.95 -4.19
CA THR A 372 -8.23 15.67 -3.46
C THR A 372 -8.01 15.87 -1.96
N LEU A 373 -7.07 16.73 -1.57
CA LEU A 373 -6.81 17.06 -0.16
C LEU A 373 -7.99 17.78 0.49
N LYS A 374 -8.63 18.71 -0.24
CA LYS A 374 -9.83 19.42 0.25
C LYS A 374 -11.00 18.45 0.44
N LEU A 375 -11.26 17.58 -0.54
CA LEU A 375 -12.32 16.59 -0.45
C LEU A 375 -12.07 15.62 0.70
N ARG A 376 -10.84 15.09 0.85
CA ARG A 376 -10.46 14.22 1.96
C ARG A 376 -10.66 14.89 3.31
N LYS A 377 -10.24 16.16 3.45
CA LYS A 377 -10.47 16.96 4.66
C LYS A 377 -11.98 17.13 4.93
N HIS A 378 -12.74 17.47 3.91
CA HIS A 378 -14.20 17.66 4.04
C HIS A 378 -14.91 16.37 4.48
N LEU A 379 -14.56 15.22 3.89
CA LEU A 379 -15.10 13.91 4.27
C LEU A 379 -14.79 13.58 5.73
N ARG A 380 -13.55 13.81 6.19
CA ARG A 380 -13.13 13.59 7.57
C ARG A 380 -13.90 14.47 8.56
N GLU A 381 -13.98 15.77 8.30
CA GLU A 381 -14.52 16.74 9.23
C GLU A 381 -16.06 16.68 9.31
N ASN A 382 -16.73 16.56 8.15
CA ASN A 382 -18.18 16.67 8.07
C ASN A 382 -18.93 15.34 8.04
N PHE A 383 -18.29 14.29 7.49
CA PHE A 383 -18.92 12.98 7.34
C PHE A 383 -18.26 11.88 8.17
N LYS A 384 -17.15 12.20 8.86
CA LYS A 384 -16.41 11.23 9.69
C LYS A 384 -15.89 10.01 8.88
N VAL A 385 -15.52 10.24 7.63
CA VAL A 385 -14.95 9.21 6.74
C VAL A 385 -13.48 9.50 6.51
N GLU A 386 -12.64 8.50 6.76
CA GLU A 386 -11.20 8.59 6.49
C GLU A 386 -10.86 7.71 5.28
N VAL A 387 -10.64 8.36 4.13
CA VAL A 387 -10.33 7.71 2.86
C VAL A 387 -9.37 8.59 2.04
N PRO A 388 -8.27 8.04 1.48
CA PRO A 388 -7.41 8.78 0.55
C PRO A 388 -8.10 8.98 -0.79
N ILE A 389 -7.88 10.16 -1.36
CA ILE A 389 -8.37 10.50 -2.70
C ILE A 389 -7.16 10.71 -3.62
N TYR A 390 -7.24 10.20 -4.83
CA TYR A 390 -6.21 10.27 -5.87
C TYR A 390 -6.71 11.08 -7.05
N PHE A 391 -5.88 11.99 -7.55
CA PHE A 391 -6.13 12.71 -8.79
C PHE A 391 -5.45 12.00 -9.96
N ARG A 392 -6.21 11.64 -10.98
CA ARG A 392 -5.72 11.16 -12.26
C ARG A 392 -5.82 12.30 -13.28
N PRO A 393 -4.71 12.84 -13.76
CA PRO A 393 -4.78 13.82 -14.85
C PRO A 393 -5.48 13.22 -16.07
N PRO A 394 -6.37 13.97 -16.74
CA PRO A 394 -6.97 13.52 -18.00
C PRO A 394 -5.86 13.40 -19.06
N LYS A 395 -6.00 12.42 -19.96
CA LYS A 395 -5.14 12.32 -21.14
C LYS A 395 -5.62 13.30 -22.21
N ASP A 396 -4.73 13.65 -23.14
CA ASP A 396 -5.07 14.55 -24.26
C ASP A 396 -6.30 14.00 -25.02
N GLY A 397 -7.33 14.84 -25.14
CA GLY A 397 -8.60 14.49 -25.81
C GLY A 397 -9.63 13.77 -24.95
N GLU A 398 -9.35 13.41 -23.70
CA GLU A 398 -10.35 12.86 -22.79
C GLU A 398 -11.26 13.98 -22.25
N VAL A 399 -12.55 13.91 -22.56
CA VAL A 399 -13.56 14.84 -22.08
C VAL A 399 -14.56 14.09 -21.19
N GLY A 400 -14.90 14.67 -20.03
CA GLY A 400 -15.89 14.08 -19.10
C GLY A 400 -15.41 12.80 -18.40
N CYS A 401 -14.10 12.53 -18.40
CA CYS A 401 -13.55 11.36 -17.76
C CYS A 401 -13.52 11.49 -16.22
N ILE A 402 -13.48 10.34 -15.56
CA ILE A 402 -13.26 10.27 -14.11
C ILE A 402 -11.80 10.64 -13.82
N THR A 403 -11.62 11.70 -13.03
CA THR A 403 -10.31 12.22 -12.62
C THR A 403 -10.04 12.01 -11.14
N GLY A 404 -11.06 11.80 -10.33
CA GLY A 404 -10.96 11.51 -8.91
C GLY A 404 -11.17 10.03 -8.60
N TYR A 405 -10.33 9.45 -7.78
CA TYR A 405 -10.48 8.06 -7.32
C TYR A 405 -10.28 7.98 -5.81
N ALA A 406 -11.16 7.23 -5.13
CA ALA A 406 -11.00 6.91 -3.71
C ALA A 406 -10.28 5.58 -3.54
N ARG A 407 -9.23 5.52 -2.71
CA ARG A 407 -8.58 4.28 -2.31
C ARG A 407 -9.27 3.72 -1.07
N ILE A 408 -10.23 2.85 -1.25
CA ILE A 408 -10.82 2.11 -0.13
C ILE A 408 -9.97 0.92 0.25
N SER A 409 -10.10 0.48 1.50
CA SER A 409 -9.39 -0.67 2.03
C SER A 409 -10.23 -1.41 3.06
N HIS A 410 -10.03 -2.72 3.21
CA HIS A 410 -10.71 -3.54 4.21
C HIS A 410 -9.71 -4.21 5.15
N GLN A 411 -10.08 -4.29 6.44
CA GLN A 411 -9.38 -5.05 7.46
C GLN A 411 -10.42 -5.74 8.35
N VAL A 412 -10.02 -6.76 9.06
CA VAL A 412 -10.88 -7.67 9.84
C VAL A 412 -11.95 -7.01 10.72
N TYR A 413 -11.73 -5.77 11.14
CA TYR A 413 -12.65 -5.01 11.99
C TYR A 413 -13.61 -4.08 11.22
N ASN A 414 -13.42 -3.90 9.91
CA ASN A 414 -14.31 -3.07 9.10
C ASN A 414 -15.67 -3.73 8.92
N ARG A 415 -16.70 -2.92 8.84
CA ARG A 415 -18.08 -3.32 8.62
C ARG A 415 -18.61 -2.72 7.32
N ILE A 416 -19.65 -3.31 6.78
CA ILE A 416 -20.33 -2.81 5.55
C ILE A 416 -20.82 -1.38 5.75
N GLU A 417 -21.27 -1.04 6.96
CA GLU A 417 -21.77 0.30 7.32
C GLU A 417 -20.71 1.39 7.11
N ASP A 418 -19.42 1.10 7.28
CA ASP A 418 -18.33 2.06 7.02
C ASP A 418 -18.36 2.56 5.58
N TYR A 419 -18.65 1.66 4.63
CA TYR A 419 -18.73 1.99 3.21
C TYR A 419 -20.07 2.63 2.82
N HIS A 420 -21.17 2.27 3.50
CA HIS A 420 -22.46 2.95 3.33
C HIS A 420 -22.36 4.40 3.76
N VAL A 421 -21.72 4.71 4.88
CA VAL A 421 -21.47 6.10 5.32
C VAL A 421 -20.68 6.87 4.24
N PHE A 422 -19.65 6.26 3.65
CA PHE A 422 -18.89 6.88 2.57
C PHE A 422 -19.73 7.09 1.30
N ARG A 423 -20.49 6.08 0.86
CA ARG A 423 -21.42 6.18 -0.27
C ARG A 423 -22.36 7.36 -0.09
N ASP A 424 -23.01 7.45 1.07
CA ASP A 424 -24.03 8.46 1.35
C ASP A 424 -23.42 9.85 1.47
N ALA A 425 -22.17 9.96 1.95
CA ALA A 425 -21.43 11.22 1.97
C ALA A 425 -21.18 11.74 0.54
N ILE A 426 -20.69 10.89 -0.36
CA ILE A 426 -20.46 11.26 -1.76
C ILE A 426 -21.78 11.61 -2.46
N ASN A 427 -22.86 10.82 -2.25
CA ASN A 427 -24.17 11.11 -2.83
C ASN A 427 -24.69 12.49 -2.40
N LYS A 428 -24.52 12.89 -1.13
CA LYS A 428 -24.85 14.24 -0.65
C LYS A 428 -24.05 15.33 -1.37
N LEU A 429 -22.75 15.10 -1.58
CA LEU A 429 -21.89 16.05 -2.29
C LEU A 429 -22.29 16.19 -3.76
N VAL A 430 -22.67 15.09 -4.42
CA VAL A 430 -23.19 15.10 -5.80
C VAL A 430 -24.46 15.95 -5.90
N VAL A 431 -25.42 15.74 -4.99
CA VAL A 431 -26.66 16.54 -4.97
C VAL A 431 -26.36 18.03 -4.79
N MET A 432 -25.42 18.36 -3.89
CA MET A 432 -25.02 19.76 -3.63
C MET A 432 -24.34 20.38 -4.88
N ALA A 433 -23.44 19.65 -5.55
CA ALA A 433 -22.74 20.11 -6.75
C ALA A 433 -23.71 20.38 -7.90
N VAL A 434 -24.62 19.45 -8.19
CA VAL A 434 -25.64 19.59 -9.23
C VAL A 434 -26.58 20.76 -8.92
N THR A 435 -27.02 20.91 -7.67
CA THR A 435 -27.89 22.03 -7.26
C THR A 435 -27.20 23.38 -7.43
N HIS A 436 -25.91 23.45 -7.16
CA HIS A 436 -25.13 24.69 -7.32
C HIS A 436 -24.90 25.05 -8.78
N GLN A 437 -24.66 24.07 -9.64
CA GLN A 437 -24.54 24.26 -11.09
C GLN A 437 -25.88 24.77 -11.70
N LEU A 438 -27.01 24.14 -11.35
CA LEU A 438 -28.33 24.60 -11.80
C LEU A 438 -28.64 26.03 -11.36
N ARG A 439 -28.30 26.42 -10.13
CA ARG A 439 -28.48 27.82 -9.66
C ARG A 439 -27.58 28.80 -10.43
N GLY A 440 -26.35 28.41 -10.77
CA GLY A 440 -25.45 29.24 -11.58
C GLY A 440 -25.95 29.47 -12.99
N GLU A 441 -26.53 28.46 -13.63
CA GLU A 441 -27.13 28.57 -14.97
C GLU A 441 -28.38 29.47 -14.98
N PHE A 442 -29.20 29.48 -13.92
CA PHE A 442 -30.34 30.36 -13.79
C PHE A 442 -29.96 31.84 -13.56
N HIS A 443 -28.79 32.12 -12.91
CA HIS A 443 -28.34 33.50 -12.71
C HIS A 443 -27.63 34.12 -13.91
N THR A 444 -27.17 33.32 -14.87
CA THR A 444 -26.56 33.81 -16.12
C THR A 444 -27.59 34.03 -17.25
N GLY A 445 -28.85 33.63 -17.04
CA GLY A 445 -29.96 33.74 -18.01
C GLY A 445 -30.95 34.88 -17.77
N GLU A 446 -30.82 35.65 -16.69
CA GLU A 446 -31.74 36.77 -16.39
C GLU A 446 -31.11 38.15 -16.67
N ASP A 447 -31.05 38.52 -17.94
CA ASP A 447 -31.31 39.87 -18.37
C ASP A 447 -32.66 39.84 -19.13
N GLY A 448 -33.78 40.07 -18.42
CA GLY A 448 -35.07 40.33 -19.05
C GLY A 448 -36.28 39.63 -18.44
N SER A 449 -37.04 40.40 -17.62
CA SER A 449 -38.47 40.28 -17.25
C SER A 449 -38.95 39.07 -16.43
N GLY A 450 -39.54 39.42 -15.29
CA GLY A 450 -39.98 38.54 -14.23
C GLY A 450 -41.22 37.70 -14.51
N SER A 451 -41.38 36.69 -13.72
CA SER A 451 -42.59 36.34 -12.95
C SER A 451 -42.38 35.09 -12.09
N HIS A 452 -43.06 35.05 -10.95
CA HIS A 452 -43.00 34.05 -9.89
C HIS A 452 -43.21 32.58 -10.30
N ALA A 453 -42.36 31.68 -9.84
CA ALA A 453 -42.72 30.30 -9.52
C ALA A 453 -41.67 29.70 -8.55
N GLY A 454 -41.85 29.92 -7.27
CA GLY A 454 -41.12 29.20 -6.21
C GLY A 454 -41.99 28.08 -5.68
N GLY A 455 -41.76 26.84 -6.13
CA GLY A 455 -42.54 25.71 -5.63
C GLY A 455 -42.01 24.31 -5.95
N ASP A 456 -41.27 24.12 -7.03
CA ASP A 456 -41.03 22.77 -7.55
C ASP A 456 -39.57 22.26 -7.59
N ALA A 457 -38.60 23.05 -7.12
CA ALA A 457 -37.20 22.70 -7.22
C ALA A 457 -36.81 21.44 -6.38
N HIS A 458 -37.51 21.18 -5.28
CA HIS A 458 -37.25 20.03 -4.43
C HIS A 458 -37.85 18.72 -5.00
N ALA A 459 -38.99 18.80 -5.65
CA ALA A 459 -39.65 17.67 -6.30
C ALA A 459 -38.94 17.26 -7.59
N ILE A 460 -38.34 18.21 -8.30
CA ILE A 460 -37.55 18.00 -9.52
C ILE A 460 -36.21 17.32 -9.15
N ALA A 461 -35.54 17.74 -8.08
CA ALA A 461 -34.30 17.12 -7.60
C ALA A 461 -34.49 15.64 -7.17
N LEU A 462 -35.62 15.29 -6.59
CA LEU A 462 -35.95 13.92 -6.18
C LEU A 462 -36.39 13.02 -7.36
N ARG A 463 -37.01 13.56 -8.41
CA ARG A 463 -37.31 12.80 -9.62
C ARG A 463 -36.13 12.63 -10.56
N MET A 464 -35.20 13.60 -10.58
CA MET A 464 -33.98 13.53 -11.39
C MET A 464 -32.91 12.60 -10.78
N SER A 465 -32.99 12.26 -9.49
CA SER A 465 -32.01 11.34 -8.85
C SER A 465 -32.12 9.91 -9.35
N SER A 466 -33.23 9.46 -9.91
CA SER A 466 -33.35 8.11 -10.49
C SER A 466 -33.02 8.06 -11.98
N ASP A 467 -33.19 9.19 -12.71
CA ASP A 467 -33.01 9.23 -14.17
C ASP A 467 -31.70 9.91 -14.63
N MET A 468 -30.97 10.60 -13.70
CA MET A 468 -29.78 11.39 -14.03
C MET A 468 -28.45 10.61 -13.98
N PHE A 469 -28.44 9.41 -13.44
CA PHE A 469 -27.22 8.58 -13.49
C PHE A 469 -26.80 8.22 -14.91
N SER A 470 -27.70 8.31 -15.88
CA SER A 470 -27.39 8.04 -17.30
C SER A 470 -26.90 9.27 -18.08
N THR A 471 -27.03 10.48 -17.57
CA THR A 471 -26.75 11.72 -18.35
C THR A 471 -25.53 12.53 -17.83
N CYS A 472 -24.98 12.20 -16.68
CA CYS A 472 -23.79 12.90 -16.14
C CYS A 472 -22.50 12.65 -16.95
N SER A 473 -22.51 11.69 -17.90
CA SER A 473 -21.33 11.31 -18.70
C SER A 473 -21.02 12.23 -19.89
N THR A 474 -21.83 13.26 -20.18
CA THR A 474 -21.73 13.99 -21.47
C THR A 474 -21.65 15.51 -21.43
N LYS A 475 -21.46 16.18 -20.27
CA LYS A 475 -21.30 17.65 -20.31
C LYS A 475 -20.06 18.12 -19.56
N SER A 476 -19.05 18.55 -20.33
CA SER A 476 -17.87 19.26 -19.84
C SER A 476 -18.27 20.66 -19.35
N ALA A 477 -18.01 20.95 -18.08
CA ALA A 477 -18.08 22.31 -17.58
C ALA A 477 -16.69 22.97 -17.68
N THR A 478 -16.51 23.84 -18.68
CA THR A 478 -15.47 24.88 -18.68
C THR A 478 -15.97 26.01 -17.80
N GLY A 479 -15.57 26.07 -16.56
CA GLY A 479 -15.93 27.16 -15.65
C GLY A 479 -14.91 27.27 -14.54
N GLY A 480 -13.99 28.24 -14.72
CA GLY A 480 -12.87 28.47 -13.84
C GLY A 480 -13.24 28.91 -12.44
N TRP A 481 -12.50 28.38 -11.50
CA TRP A 481 -12.32 28.97 -10.18
C TRP A 481 -11.11 29.89 -10.22
N ASP A 482 -11.33 31.15 -10.66
CA ASP A 482 -10.30 32.19 -10.60
C ASP A 482 -10.50 33.08 -9.39
N LYS A 483 -9.36 33.32 -8.74
CA LYS A 483 -9.05 34.41 -7.81
C LYS A 483 -9.46 34.29 -6.35
N ILE A 484 -8.56 33.71 -5.54
CA ILE A 484 -8.01 34.42 -4.37
C ILE A 484 -6.49 34.16 -4.33
N ARG A 485 -5.72 35.17 -4.74
CA ARG A 485 -4.26 35.21 -4.51
C ARG A 485 -4.00 35.66 -3.09
N THR A 486 -3.30 34.87 -2.32
CA THR A 486 -2.47 35.32 -1.20
C THR A 486 -1.04 34.77 -1.36
N PRO A 487 -0.01 35.52 -0.93
CA PRO A 487 1.36 35.25 -1.37
C PRO A 487 2.05 34.16 -0.57
N GLY A 488 2.79 33.32 -1.28
CA GLY A 488 4.00 32.65 -0.91
C GLY A 488 4.17 32.06 0.50
N ARG A 489 3.71 30.82 0.72
CA ARG A 489 4.41 29.85 1.57
C ARG A 489 4.65 28.59 0.76
N ARG A 490 5.91 28.14 0.73
CA ARG A 490 6.25 26.82 0.20
C ARG A 490 5.43 25.79 0.96
N LEU A 491 4.54 25.10 0.26
CA LEU A 491 3.84 23.95 0.79
C LEU A 491 4.85 22.81 0.90
N GLU A 492 5.14 22.39 2.12
CA GLU A 492 5.76 21.10 2.35
C GLU A 492 4.78 20.00 1.87
N PRO A 493 5.25 18.96 1.19
CA PRO A 493 4.39 17.86 0.80
C PRO A 493 3.93 17.11 2.04
N ASP A 494 2.62 16.94 2.19
CA ASP A 494 2.01 16.12 3.23
C ASP A 494 2.61 14.72 3.20
N PRO A 495 2.96 14.16 4.35
CA PRO A 495 3.27 12.74 4.44
C PRO A 495 1.95 11.96 4.25
N VAL A 496 1.85 11.26 3.16
CA VAL A 496 0.94 10.18 2.69
C VAL A 496 -0.41 9.99 3.34
#